data_948b495700214a6d0e1205ecbd07543d
#
_entry.id   948b495700214a6d0e1205ecbd07543d
#
_cell.length_a   1.000
_cell.length_b   1.000
_cell.length_c   1.000
_cell.angle_alpha   90.00
_cell.angle_beta   90.00
_cell.angle_gamma   90.00
#
_symmetry.space_group_name_H-M   'P 1'
#
loop_
_entity.id
_entity.type
_entity.pdbx_description
1 polymer ?
#
loop_
_entity_poly.entity_id
_entity_poly.type
_entity_poly.pdbx_seq_one_letter_code
_entity_poly.pdbx_strand_id
1 'polypeptide(L)'
;MAQTLLKVTGLQVAYGGIQAVKGVEFEVREGELVSLIGSNGAGKTTTMKAITGTLPLAGGDIEFLGKSIKGQGPWDLVKQGLVMVPEGRGVFTRMTITENLLMGAYIRNDKAAIAQDIEKMFTIFPRLRERKDQLAGTMSGGEQQMLAMGRALMSQP
;
A
#
# COMPACT_ATOMS: atom_id res chain seq x y z
N MET A 1 11.93 -16.25 16.99
CA MET A 1 10.87 -16.51 16.02
C MET A 1 10.35 -15.22 15.42
N ALA A 2 10.06 -15.24 14.13
CA ALA A 2 9.53 -14.06 13.45
C ALA A 2 8.12 -13.71 13.97
N GLN A 3 7.89 -12.43 14.23
CA GLN A 3 6.60 -11.92 14.70
C GLN A 3 5.58 -11.96 13.56
N THR A 4 4.34 -12.36 13.85
CA THR A 4 3.23 -12.21 12.91
C THR A 4 2.86 -10.73 12.83
N LEU A 5 3.00 -10.14 11.65
CA LEU A 5 2.68 -8.74 11.41
C LEU A 5 1.22 -8.56 11.03
N LEU A 6 0.71 -9.43 10.15
CA LEU A 6 -0.65 -9.36 9.65
C LEU A 6 -1.29 -10.73 9.74
N LYS A 7 -2.51 -10.79 10.28
CA LYS A 7 -3.30 -12.02 10.35
C LYS A 7 -4.72 -11.75 9.85
N VAL A 8 -5.11 -12.47 8.81
CA VAL A 8 -6.43 -12.37 8.21
C VAL A 8 -7.18 -13.66 8.52
N THR A 9 -8.32 -13.57 9.18
CA THR A 9 -9.11 -14.71 9.63
C THR A 9 -10.52 -14.64 9.08
N GLY A 10 -10.89 -15.61 8.25
CA GLY A 10 -12.25 -15.74 7.73
C GLY A 10 -12.77 -14.51 7.01
N LEU A 11 -11.92 -13.79 6.32
CA LEU A 11 -12.28 -12.52 5.69
C LEU A 11 -13.41 -12.68 4.69
N GLN A 12 -14.47 -11.91 4.87
CA GLN A 12 -15.60 -11.83 3.95
C GLN A 12 -15.84 -10.39 3.55
N VAL A 13 -16.01 -10.15 2.27
CA VAL A 13 -16.35 -8.84 1.72
C VAL A 13 -17.50 -9.01 0.72
N ALA A 14 -18.48 -8.15 0.80
CA ALA A 14 -19.64 -8.18 -0.07
C ALA A 14 -19.94 -6.80 -0.69
N TYR A 15 -20.39 -6.84 -1.93
CA TYR A 15 -20.87 -5.66 -2.65
C TYR A 15 -22.35 -5.87 -2.96
N GLY A 16 -23.24 -5.10 -2.35
CA GLY A 16 -24.67 -5.13 -2.69
C GLY A 16 -25.28 -6.52 -2.71
N GLY A 17 -24.94 -7.37 -1.76
CA GLY A 17 -25.43 -8.75 -1.68
C GLY A 17 -24.58 -9.77 -2.46
N ILE A 18 -23.60 -9.36 -3.24
CA ILE A 18 -22.67 -10.24 -3.94
C ILE A 18 -21.42 -10.42 -3.07
N GLN A 19 -21.13 -11.64 -2.66
CA GLN A 19 -19.97 -11.94 -1.84
C GLN A 19 -18.73 -12.05 -2.72
N ALA A 20 -17.87 -11.03 -2.66
CA ALA A 20 -16.65 -10.96 -3.46
C ALA A 20 -15.50 -11.75 -2.83
N VAL A 21 -15.43 -11.83 -1.50
CA VAL A 21 -14.44 -12.61 -0.74
C VAL A 21 -15.19 -13.48 0.27
N LYS A 22 -14.86 -14.77 0.30
CA LYS A 22 -15.66 -15.81 0.99
C LYS A 22 -14.87 -16.57 2.03
N GLY A 23 -14.23 -15.89 2.97
CA GLY A 23 -13.57 -16.56 4.08
C GLY A 23 -12.08 -16.81 3.86
N VAL A 24 -11.37 -15.83 3.33
CA VAL A 24 -9.92 -15.93 3.11
C VAL A 24 -9.17 -15.88 4.44
N GLU A 25 -8.18 -16.76 4.58
CA GLU A 25 -7.29 -16.81 5.75
C GLU A 25 -5.83 -16.87 5.32
N PHE A 26 -5.00 -16.03 5.94
CA PHE A 26 -3.55 -16.08 5.79
C PHE A 26 -2.87 -15.23 6.85
N GLU A 27 -1.55 -15.40 6.96
CA GLU A 27 -0.70 -14.62 7.83
C GLU A 27 0.50 -14.10 7.05
N VAL A 28 1.04 -12.95 7.48
CA VAL A 28 2.33 -12.42 7.02
C VAL A 28 3.20 -12.18 8.25
N ARG A 29 4.35 -12.81 8.29
CA ARG A 29 5.33 -12.66 9.36
C ARG A 29 6.42 -11.69 8.96
N GLU A 30 7.15 -11.22 9.95
CA GLU A 30 8.28 -10.34 9.73
C GLU A 30 9.29 -10.98 8.76
N GLY A 31 9.67 -10.21 7.73
CA GLY A 31 10.61 -10.67 6.70
C GLY A 31 10.02 -11.58 5.63
N GLU A 32 8.72 -11.87 5.68
CA GLU A 32 8.08 -12.70 4.67
C GLU A 32 7.54 -11.90 3.49
N LEU A 33 7.57 -12.52 2.33
CA LEU A 33 6.84 -12.10 1.14
C LEU A 33 5.73 -13.11 0.86
N VAL A 34 4.48 -12.68 0.98
CA VAL A 34 3.31 -13.51 0.75
C VAL A 34 2.62 -13.08 -0.54
N SER A 35 2.33 -14.02 -1.43
CA SER A 35 1.65 -13.76 -2.70
C SER A 35 0.22 -14.28 -2.67
N LEU A 36 -0.72 -13.44 -3.11
CA LEU A 36 -2.10 -13.84 -3.36
C LEU A 36 -2.24 -14.20 -4.84
N ILE A 37 -2.57 -15.45 -5.12
CA ILE A 37 -2.65 -15.97 -6.49
C ILE A 37 -4.11 -16.28 -6.81
N GLY A 38 -4.52 -15.89 -8.02
CA GLY A 38 -5.86 -16.16 -8.52
C GLY A 38 -6.09 -15.46 -9.84
N SER A 39 -7.15 -15.88 -10.55
CA SER A 39 -7.56 -15.24 -11.79
C SER A 39 -8.14 -13.85 -11.53
N ASN A 40 -8.28 -13.06 -12.59
CA ASN A 40 -8.97 -11.78 -12.50
C ASN A 40 -10.41 -12.01 -12.00
N GLY A 41 -10.84 -11.23 -11.02
CA GLY A 41 -12.14 -11.39 -10.41
C GLY A 41 -12.20 -12.40 -9.25
N ALA A 42 -11.05 -13.00 -8.87
CA ALA A 42 -10.99 -13.92 -7.73
C ALA A 42 -11.04 -13.23 -6.36
N GLY A 43 -11.04 -11.88 -6.33
CA GLY A 43 -11.12 -11.13 -5.09
C GLY A 43 -9.77 -10.65 -4.53
N LYS A 44 -8.69 -10.73 -5.31
CA LYS A 44 -7.36 -10.29 -4.86
C LYS A 44 -7.33 -8.81 -4.48
N THR A 45 -7.77 -7.95 -5.40
CA THR A 45 -7.82 -6.50 -5.16
C THR A 45 -8.79 -6.15 -4.05
N THR A 46 -9.94 -6.82 -4.00
CA THR A 46 -10.94 -6.64 -2.95
C THR A 46 -10.35 -6.99 -1.59
N THR A 47 -9.61 -8.10 -1.50
CA THR A 47 -8.90 -8.50 -0.28
C THR A 47 -7.91 -7.44 0.17
N MET A 48 -7.09 -6.92 -0.75
CA MET A 48 -6.12 -5.87 -0.45
C MET A 48 -6.79 -4.58 0.03
N LYS A 49 -7.88 -4.19 -0.59
CA LYS A 49 -8.65 -2.99 -0.19
C LYS A 49 -9.28 -3.16 1.18
N ALA A 50 -9.76 -4.36 1.50
CA ALA A 50 -10.33 -4.65 2.82
C ALA A 50 -9.24 -4.60 3.91
N ILE A 51 -8.06 -5.18 3.64
CA ILE A 51 -6.93 -5.16 4.57
C ILE A 51 -6.48 -3.73 4.87
N THR A 52 -6.47 -2.86 3.88
CA THR A 52 -6.01 -1.48 4.03
C THR A 52 -7.13 -0.49 4.36
N GLY A 53 -8.28 -0.98 4.75
CA GLY A 53 -9.36 -0.15 5.30
C GLY A 53 -10.20 0.60 4.27
N THR A 54 -10.02 0.35 2.98
CA THR A 54 -10.78 1.01 1.91
C THR A 54 -12.19 0.44 1.78
N LEU A 55 -12.38 -0.83 2.13
CA LEU A 55 -13.68 -1.52 2.09
C LEU A 55 -14.01 -2.10 3.47
N PRO A 56 -15.28 -2.03 3.90
CA PRO A 56 -15.70 -2.65 5.15
C PRO A 56 -15.72 -4.17 5.03
N LEU A 57 -15.54 -4.87 6.15
CA LEU A 57 -15.66 -6.32 6.22
C LEU A 57 -17.12 -6.70 6.38
N ALA A 58 -17.57 -7.72 5.63
CA ALA A 58 -18.86 -8.38 5.87
C ALA A 58 -18.73 -9.44 6.95
N GLY A 59 -17.54 -9.99 7.17
CA GLY A 59 -17.26 -10.96 8.21
C GLY A 59 -15.77 -11.19 8.37
N GLY A 60 -15.41 -11.93 9.41
CA GLY A 60 -14.01 -12.18 9.74
C GLY A 60 -13.34 -11.06 10.46
N ASP A 61 -12.03 -11.13 10.58
CA ASP A 61 -11.21 -10.13 11.25
C ASP A 61 -9.84 -10.00 10.59
N ILE A 62 -9.24 -8.84 10.80
CA ILE A 62 -7.88 -8.55 10.36
C ILE A 62 -7.13 -7.97 11.56
N GLU A 63 -6.02 -8.61 11.92
CA GLU A 63 -5.14 -8.13 12.98
C GLU A 63 -3.83 -7.64 12.39
N PHE A 64 -3.39 -6.48 12.81
CA PHE A 64 -2.09 -5.92 12.48
C PHE A 64 -1.32 -5.64 13.77
N LEU A 65 -0.12 -6.21 13.87
CA LEU A 65 0.71 -6.15 15.07
C LEU A 65 -0.05 -6.61 16.33
N GLY A 66 -0.86 -7.66 16.17
CA GLY A 66 -1.60 -8.28 17.27
C GLY A 66 -2.90 -7.58 17.66
N LYS A 67 -3.30 -6.52 16.97
CA LYS A 67 -4.53 -5.76 17.26
C LYS A 67 -5.47 -5.78 16.08
N SER A 68 -6.76 -5.95 16.34
CA SER A 68 -7.78 -5.84 15.29
C SER A 68 -7.79 -4.43 14.71
N ILE A 69 -7.78 -4.36 13.38
CA ILE A 69 -7.87 -3.09 12.64
C ILE A 69 -9.24 -2.91 11.98
N LYS A 70 -10.19 -3.76 12.33
CA LYS A 70 -11.56 -3.68 11.81
C LYS A 70 -12.16 -2.30 12.13
N GLY A 71 -12.70 -1.65 11.11
CA GLY A 71 -13.29 -0.33 11.23
C GLY A 71 -12.31 0.83 11.12
N GLN A 72 -11.01 0.58 11.03
CA GLN A 72 -10.02 1.64 10.80
C GLN A 72 -9.89 1.96 9.31
N GLY A 73 -9.74 3.24 8.99
CA GLY A 73 -9.57 3.69 7.62
C GLY A 73 -8.11 3.71 7.15
N PRO A 74 -7.88 3.91 5.85
CA PRO A 74 -6.52 3.92 5.29
C PRO A 74 -5.60 4.96 5.94
N TRP A 75 -6.16 6.12 6.31
CA TRP A 75 -5.42 7.19 6.96
C TRP A 75 -4.80 6.74 8.29
N ASP A 76 -5.58 6.03 9.10
CA ASP A 76 -5.11 5.54 10.39
C ASP A 76 -4.10 4.40 10.22
N LEU A 77 -4.32 3.52 9.24
CA LEU A 77 -3.45 2.37 8.99
C LEU A 77 -2.09 2.78 8.45
N VAL A 78 -2.02 3.82 7.61
CA VAL A 78 -0.74 4.36 7.12
C VAL A 78 0.13 4.80 8.29
N LYS A 79 -0.45 5.45 9.29
CA LYS A 79 0.29 5.88 10.49
C LYS A 79 0.83 4.71 11.29
N GLN A 80 0.20 3.55 11.19
CA GLN A 80 0.64 2.33 11.87
C GLN A 80 1.65 1.52 11.06
N GLY A 81 1.88 1.89 9.80
CA GLY A 81 2.85 1.22 8.93
C GLY A 81 2.24 0.24 7.93
N LEU A 82 0.92 0.27 7.72
CA LEU A 82 0.23 -0.58 6.76
C LEU A 82 -0.24 0.28 5.58
N VAL A 83 0.35 0.06 4.40
CA VAL A 83 0.03 0.84 3.20
C VAL A 83 -0.26 -0.07 2.02
N MET A 84 -1.01 0.44 1.04
CA MET A 84 -1.29 -0.24 -0.20
C MET A 84 -0.71 0.56 -1.38
N VAL A 85 -0.07 -0.15 -2.29
CA VAL A 85 0.29 0.39 -3.60
C VAL A 85 -0.81 -0.05 -4.57
N PRO A 86 -1.64 0.87 -5.08
CA PRO A 86 -2.75 0.49 -5.95
C PRO A 86 -2.26 0.03 -7.32
N GLU A 87 -3.06 -0.80 -7.96
CA GLU A 87 -2.85 -1.15 -9.35
C GLU A 87 -3.13 0.06 -10.24
N GLY A 88 -2.36 0.21 -11.30
CA GLY A 88 -2.56 1.27 -12.27
C GLY A 88 -1.98 2.61 -11.82
N ARG A 89 -2.66 3.68 -12.19
CA ARG A 89 -2.10 5.03 -12.11
C ARG A 89 -2.49 5.75 -10.82
N GLY A 90 -2.00 5.28 -9.68
CA GLY A 90 -2.24 5.93 -8.39
C GLY A 90 -1.42 7.19 -8.13
N VAL A 91 -0.70 7.71 -9.14
CA VAL A 91 0.16 8.89 -8.98
C VAL A 91 -0.57 10.19 -9.33
N PHE A 92 -0.08 11.30 -8.79
CA PHE A 92 -0.57 12.64 -9.11
C PHE A 92 0.08 13.11 -10.41
N THR A 93 -0.64 13.04 -11.51
CA THR A 93 -0.11 13.26 -12.85
C THR A 93 0.39 14.68 -13.13
N ARG A 94 -0.16 15.65 -12.42
CA ARG A 94 0.20 17.07 -12.56
C ARG A 94 1.30 17.53 -11.60
N MET A 95 1.83 16.60 -10.81
CA MET A 95 2.94 16.86 -9.90
C MET A 95 4.20 16.20 -10.44
N THR A 96 5.35 16.74 -10.06
CA THR A 96 6.63 16.14 -10.43
C THR A 96 6.83 14.82 -9.68
N ILE A 97 7.81 14.05 -10.11
CA ILE A 97 8.20 12.80 -9.44
C ILE A 97 8.58 13.10 -7.98
N THR A 98 9.42 14.10 -7.74
CA THR A 98 9.83 14.47 -6.39
C THR A 98 8.63 14.88 -5.52
N GLU A 99 7.71 15.67 -6.06
CA GLU A 99 6.51 16.08 -5.34
C GLU A 99 5.61 14.87 -4.98
N ASN A 100 5.47 13.92 -5.90
CA ASN A 100 4.74 12.68 -5.63
C ASN A 100 5.37 11.90 -4.47
N LEU A 101 6.69 11.76 -4.46
CA LEU A 101 7.39 11.06 -3.38
C LEU A 101 7.18 11.77 -2.03
N LEU A 102 7.27 13.10 -2.03
CA LEU A 102 7.05 13.90 -0.81
C LEU A 102 5.64 13.73 -0.25
N MET A 103 4.64 13.55 -1.11
CA MET A 103 3.27 13.28 -0.67
C MET A 103 3.17 11.99 0.15
N GLY A 104 4.02 11.00 -0.13
CA GLY A 104 4.08 9.77 0.66
C GLY A 104 4.54 9.99 2.10
N ALA A 105 5.28 11.05 2.35
CA ALA A 105 5.77 11.43 3.67
C ALA A 105 4.84 12.42 4.39
N TYR A 106 3.62 12.59 3.91
CA TYR A 106 2.66 13.58 4.41
C TYR A 106 2.41 13.49 5.93
N ILE A 107 2.42 12.27 6.47
CA ILE A 107 2.20 12.04 7.91
C ILE A 107 3.44 12.26 8.77
N ARG A 108 4.60 12.57 8.15
CA ARG A 108 5.89 12.68 8.83
C ARG A 108 6.26 14.14 9.05
N ASN A 109 7.05 14.38 10.10
CA ASN A 109 7.53 15.72 10.46
C ASN A 109 9.07 15.82 10.47
N ASP A 110 9.77 14.73 10.25
CA ASP A 110 11.23 14.61 10.32
C ASP A 110 11.90 15.01 8.98
N LYS A 111 11.94 16.31 8.69
CA LYS A 111 12.38 16.85 7.39
C LYS A 111 13.74 16.32 6.93
N ALA A 112 14.72 16.21 7.83
CA ALA A 112 16.04 15.72 7.48
C ALA A 112 15.99 14.24 7.05
N ALA A 113 15.24 13.41 7.76
CA ALA A 113 15.07 12.00 7.41
C ALA A 113 14.25 11.83 6.13
N ILE A 114 13.26 12.69 5.89
CA ILE A 114 12.50 12.69 4.64
C ILE A 114 13.43 12.96 3.45
N ALA A 115 14.34 13.93 3.55
CA ALA A 115 15.30 14.23 2.50
C ALA A 115 16.23 13.04 2.24
N GLN A 116 16.68 12.36 3.28
CA GLN A 116 17.49 11.14 3.14
C GLN A 116 16.71 10.03 2.47
N ASP A 117 15.43 9.86 2.81
CA ASP A 117 14.59 8.82 2.22
C ASP A 117 14.28 9.09 0.75
N ILE A 118 14.16 10.35 0.33
CA ILE A 118 14.05 10.71 -1.08
C ILE A 118 15.28 10.18 -1.84
N GLU A 119 16.49 10.42 -1.32
CA GLU A 119 17.72 9.92 -1.94
C GLU A 119 17.75 8.39 -1.96
N LYS A 120 17.24 7.74 -0.92
CA LYS A 120 17.11 6.29 -0.86
C LYS A 120 16.18 5.77 -1.97
N MET A 121 15.05 6.45 -2.22
CA MET A 121 14.14 6.09 -3.30
C MET A 121 14.81 6.23 -4.67
N PHE A 122 15.60 7.26 -4.88
CA PHE A 122 16.35 7.45 -6.11
C PHE A 122 17.45 6.39 -6.29
N THR A 123 17.96 5.84 -5.20
CA THR A 123 18.92 4.72 -5.26
C THR A 123 18.21 3.42 -5.63
N ILE A 124 17.04 3.16 -5.06
CA ILE A 124 16.24 1.97 -5.36
C ILE A 124 15.67 2.04 -6.79
N PHE A 125 15.23 3.23 -7.20
CA PHE A 125 14.62 3.47 -8.51
C PHE A 125 15.40 4.56 -9.26
N PRO A 126 16.53 4.23 -9.88
CA PRO A 126 17.38 5.24 -10.57
C PRO A 126 16.66 6.03 -11.66
N ARG A 127 15.67 5.43 -12.32
CA ARG A 127 14.84 6.11 -13.34
C ARG A 127 14.12 7.32 -12.75
N LEU A 128 13.71 7.25 -11.50
CA LEU A 128 13.02 8.37 -10.84
C LEU A 128 13.98 9.52 -10.60
N ARG A 129 15.24 9.24 -10.30
CA ARG A 129 16.29 10.28 -10.16
C ARG A 129 16.50 11.04 -11.46
N GLU A 130 16.62 10.31 -12.56
CA GLU A 130 16.88 10.89 -13.89
C GLU A 130 15.78 11.87 -14.30
N ARG A 131 14.57 11.68 -13.81
CA ARG A 131 13.37 12.42 -14.22
C ARG A 131 12.68 13.12 -13.05
N LYS A 132 13.40 13.39 -11.98
CA LYS A 132 12.83 13.88 -10.71
C LYS A 132 11.97 15.15 -10.84
N ASP A 133 12.27 16.01 -11.79
CA ASP A 133 11.56 17.27 -12.03
C ASP A 133 10.51 17.17 -13.15
N GLN A 134 10.34 16.00 -13.73
CA GLN A 134 9.35 15.73 -14.77
C GLN A 134 7.99 15.48 -14.16
N LEU A 135 6.92 15.86 -14.87
CA LEU A 135 5.55 15.57 -14.43
C LEU A 135 5.29 14.05 -14.52
N ALA A 136 4.71 13.50 -13.47
CA ALA A 136 4.45 12.07 -13.38
C ALA A 136 3.55 11.55 -14.50
N GLY A 137 2.62 12.39 -14.98
CA GLY A 137 1.73 12.02 -16.08
C GLY A 137 2.42 11.75 -17.41
N THR A 138 3.66 12.23 -17.58
CA THR A 138 4.43 12.03 -18.80
C THR A 138 5.28 10.76 -18.80
N MET A 139 5.25 10.01 -17.70
CA MET A 139 6.02 8.77 -17.54
C MET A 139 5.28 7.58 -18.12
N SER A 140 6.02 6.51 -18.45
CA SER A 140 5.43 5.23 -18.84
C SER A 140 4.62 4.61 -17.68
N GLY A 141 3.74 3.66 -17.99
CA GLY A 141 2.97 2.96 -16.95
C GLY A 141 3.85 2.25 -15.93
N GLY A 142 4.94 1.61 -16.37
CA GLY A 142 5.90 0.96 -15.49
C GLY A 142 6.62 1.93 -14.57
N GLU A 143 7.01 3.08 -15.11
CA GLU A 143 7.66 4.12 -14.32
C GLU A 143 6.70 4.75 -13.31
N GLN A 144 5.44 4.93 -13.68
CA GLN A 144 4.40 5.40 -12.75
C GLN A 144 4.19 4.40 -11.62
N GLN A 145 4.27 3.10 -11.90
CA GLN A 145 4.16 2.07 -10.87
C GLN A 145 5.35 2.11 -9.91
N MET A 146 6.57 2.30 -10.42
CA MET A 146 7.75 2.52 -9.57
C MET A 146 7.56 3.73 -8.66
N LEU A 147 7.01 4.81 -9.21
CA LEU A 147 6.74 6.03 -8.43
C LEU A 147 5.71 5.76 -7.34
N ALA A 148 4.65 5.02 -7.63
CA ALA A 148 3.63 4.66 -6.65
C ALA A 148 4.23 3.83 -5.51
N MET A 149 5.13 2.89 -5.82
CA MET A 149 5.85 2.09 -4.82
C MET A 149 6.76 2.98 -3.97
N GLY A 150 7.54 3.85 -4.60
CA GLY A 150 8.42 4.78 -3.88
C GLY A 150 7.64 5.71 -2.96
N ARG A 151 6.52 6.23 -3.42
CA ARG A 151 5.64 7.07 -2.61
C ARG A 151 5.13 6.32 -1.37
N ALA A 152 4.71 5.08 -1.52
CA ALA A 152 4.28 4.26 -0.39
C ALA A 152 5.42 4.04 0.61
N LEU A 153 6.63 3.74 0.12
CA LEU A 153 7.80 3.54 0.97
C LEU A 153 8.20 4.81 1.73
N MET A 154 7.88 5.99 1.23
CA MET A 154 8.15 7.26 1.92
C MET A 154 7.36 7.41 3.22
N SER A 155 6.30 6.65 3.42
CA SER A 155 5.56 6.62 4.69
C SER A 155 6.26 5.83 5.79
N GLN A 156 7.36 5.14 5.47
CA GLN A 156 8.09 4.21 6.36
C GLN A 156 7.18 3.09 6.89
N PRO A 157 6.60 2.30 5.99
CA PRO A 157 5.70 1.22 6.38
C PRO A 157 6.41 0.11 7.16
#